data_b3822ae948a352a23d9ff523ba7a5033
#
_entry.id   b3822ae948a352a23d9ff523ba7a5033
#
_cell.length_a   1.000
_cell.length_b   1.000
_cell.length_c   1.000
_cell.angle_alpha   90.00
_cell.angle_beta   90.00
_cell.angle_gamma   90.00
#
_symmetry.space_group_name_H-M   'P 1'
#
loop_
_entity.id
_entity.type
_entity.pdbx_description
1 polymer ?
#
loop_
_entity_poly.entity_id
_entity_poly.type
_entity_poly.pdbx_seq_one_letter_code
_entity_poly.pdbx_strand_id
1 'polypeptide(L)'
;YGYTRFENVITSMEFERLICAGGPTDGHFVRPSDQERPKKIGFIQCVGSRNPKIGRPYCSNICCMNTIKDTLLLADHYPDTQNSVFYQDIRASGKSFEDMFQRSKEAGTRYIRGLPGDIEEDPETRNLVLTVENTTSSELERHELDMVVLSVGVVPAKDRDKIASMLTLSKTSDGFFMESHPKLKPVDAPTRGVYFAGFCESPKDIKESVCQAGAASSRAGALLNAGEIKIEAITSVIDPEACSMCGLCAKVCPYGAINWKKKEVATVIEAACAGCGACGATCTFGAITMRHFTDDQLIAQIRAILADNPQEKVFGFACNWCSYAGGDMAGISRIRYPSTNRVIRTMCSARVSEEMVLEAFRCGAPVVLVSGCHYADCHYIDANRQTVKRVQKLWNKLEKAGVRPERLQLEWISAAEGQKFAKVMKQMEELRAKVTPDEIAHAREALKPKPKKKRVPKAKAAPTQEATA
;
A
#
# COMPACT_ATOMS: atom_id res chain seq x y z
N TYR A 1 19.81 19.58 12.50
CA TYR A 1 20.57 19.48 13.75
C TYR A 1 22.09 19.65 13.57
N GLY A 2 22.56 20.36 12.54
CA GLY A 2 23.97 20.67 12.35
C GLY A 2 24.85 19.53 11.80
N TYR A 3 24.30 18.36 11.47
CA TYR A 3 25.05 17.28 10.84
C TYR A 3 25.70 17.75 9.52
N THR A 4 26.94 17.37 9.30
CA THR A 4 27.83 17.83 8.22
C THR A 4 28.26 19.31 8.30
N ARG A 5 27.72 20.09 9.24
CA ARG A 5 28.08 21.47 9.48
C ARG A 5 28.94 21.63 10.72
N PHE A 6 28.63 20.91 11.79
CA PHE A 6 29.38 20.86 13.04
C PHE A 6 30.05 19.50 13.18
N GLU A 7 31.36 19.48 13.42
CA GLU A 7 32.15 18.25 13.46
C GLU A 7 31.73 17.31 14.61
N ASN A 8 31.31 17.86 15.75
CA ASN A 8 30.92 17.11 16.94
C ASN A 8 29.44 16.69 16.93
N VAL A 9 28.72 16.86 15.80
CA VAL A 9 27.40 16.29 15.57
C VAL A 9 27.56 15.08 14.68
N ILE A 10 27.36 13.89 15.26
CA ILE A 10 27.51 12.60 14.58
C ILE A 10 26.20 11.81 14.59
N THR A 11 26.08 10.82 13.73
CA THR A 11 24.96 9.87 13.73
C THR A 11 25.20 8.74 14.72
N SER A 12 24.14 8.05 15.14
CA SER A 12 24.23 6.83 15.96
C SER A 12 25.10 5.75 15.30
N MET A 13 25.11 5.66 13.97
CA MET A 13 25.96 4.72 13.24
C MET A 13 27.44 5.08 13.33
N GLU A 14 27.80 6.36 13.27
CA GLU A 14 29.17 6.85 13.47
C GLU A 14 29.61 6.67 14.92
N PHE A 15 28.71 6.93 15.88
CA PHE A 15 28.96 6.65 17.28
C PHE A 15 29.30 5.17 17.52
N GLU A 16 28.51 4.24 17.00
CA GLU A 16 28.79 2.79 17.09
C GLU A 16 30.14 2.41 16.49
N ARG A 17 30.55 3.09 15.43
CA ARG A 17 31.87 2.87 14.81
C ARG A 17 33.01 3.41 15.69
N LEU A 18 32.82 4.53 16.37
CA LEU A 18 33.84 5.11 17.28
C LEU A 18 34.06 4.24 18.51
N ILE A 19 33.00 3.69 19.12
CA ILE A 19 33.12 2.85 20.32
C ILE A 19 33.49 1.39 20.03
N CYS A 20 33.50 0.99 18.76
CA CYS A 20 33.86 -0.38 18.36
C CYS A 20 35.38 -0.56 18.33
N ALA A 21 35.90 -1.63 18.95
CA ALA A 21 37.32 -1.93 18.97
C ALA A 21 37.96 -2.08 17.56
N GLY A 22 37.17 -2.51 16.55
CA GLY A 22 37.60 -2.50 15.15
C GLY A 22 37.24 -1.22 14.40
N GLY A 23 36.94 -0.14 15.10
CA GLY A 23 36.60 1.18 14.56
C GLY A 23 37.82 2.03 14.19
N PRO A 24 37.61 3.25 13.72
CA PRO A 24 38.69 4.14 13.28
C PRO A 24 39.58 4.66 14.43
N THR A 25 39.13 4.51 15.66
CA THR A 25 39.77 4.96 16.89
C THR A 25 40.17 3.81 17.82
N ASP A 26 40.20 2.56 17.32
CA ASP A 26 40.48 1.35 18.08
C ASP A 26 39.61 1.22 19.37
N GLY A 27 38.37 1.71 19.31
CA GLY A 27 37.44 1.74 20.43
C GLY A 27 37.62 2.89 21.43
N HIS A 28 38.55 3.79 21.19
CA HIS A 28 38.70 5.01 21.99
C HIS A 28 37.65 6.02 21.61
N PHE A 29 36.81 6.39 22.57
CA PHE A 29 35.74 7.34 22.36
C PHE A 29 36.22 8.79 22.44
N VAL A 30 36.35 9.45 21.30
CA VAL A 30 36.90 10.80 21.15
C VAL A 30 35.99 11.67 20.26
N ARG A 31 36.07 12.99 20.45
CA ARG A 31 35.40 14.00 19.61
C ARG A 31 36.09 14.09 18.23
N PRO A 32 35.32 14.18 17.13
CA PRO A 32 35.92 14.36 15.81
C PRO A 32 36.78 15.61 15.64
N SER A 33 36.43 16.74 16.31
CA SER A 33 37.05 18.02 16.11
C SER A 33 38.49 18.12 16.62
N ASP A 34 38.79 17.46 17.75
CA ASP A 34 40.09 17.66 18.50
C ASP A 34 40.66 16.37 19.05
N GLN A 35 39.97 15.23 18.86
CA GLN A 35 40.33 13.91 19.39
C GLN A 35 40.37 13.88 20.95
N GLU A 36 39.80 14.87 21.62
CA GLU A 36 39.65 14.87 23.07
C GLU A 36 38.45 14.01 23.47
N ARG A 37 38.46 13.50 24.70
CA ARG A 37 37.39 12.69 25.22
C ARG A 37 36.19 13.55 25.64
N PRO A 38 34.99 13.36 25.08
CA PRO A 38 33.79 14.10 25.48
C PRO A 38 33.31 13.66 26.87
N LYS A 39 32.86 14.64 27.67
CA LYS A 39 32.29 14.43 29.02
C LYS A 39 30.79 14.63 29.07
N LYS A 40 30.25 15.49 28.22
CA LYS A 40 28.82 15.82 28.15
C LYS A 40 28.30 15.43 26.77
N ILE A 41 27.43 14.42 26.71
CA ILE A 41 26.94 13.89 25.45
C ILE A 41 25.42 13.98 25.40
N GLY A 42 24.88 14.49 24.27
CA GLY A 42 23.47 14.59 24.01
C GLY A 42 23.04 13.61 22.94
N PHE A 43 22.02 12.80 23.19
CA PHE A 43 21.39 11.93 22.21
C PHE A 43 20.03 12.52 21.79
N ILE A 44 19.86 12.82 20.49
CA ILE A 44 18.59 13.33 19.97
C ILE A 44 17.82 12.20 19.30
N GLN A 45 16.63 11.88 19.82
CA GLN A 45 15.79 10.81 19.32
C GLN A 45 14.96 11.22 18.11
N CYS A 46 14.45 10.22 17.36
CA CYS A 46 13.51 10.37 16.25
C CYS A 46 14.01 11.24 15.07
N VAL A 47 15.34 11.36 14.88
CA VAL A 47 15.89 12.13 13.76
C VAL A 47 15.55 11.47 12.44
N GLY A 48 14.67 12.09 11.65
CA GLY A 48 14.18 11.54 10.38
C GLY A 48 13.10 10.46 10.51
N SER A 49 12.48 10.29 11.69
CA SER A 49 11.31 9.44 11.93
C SER A 49 10.21 10.19 12.68
N ARG A 50 8.98 9.64 12.72
CA ARG A 50 7.80 10.25 13.38
C ARG A 50 7.56 11.71 12.92
N ASN A 51 7.87 11.99 11.65
CA ASN A 51 7.75 13.32 11.07
C ASN A 51 6.95 13.26 9.76
N PRO A 52 5.63 13.58 9.80
CA PRO A 52 4.78 13.61 8.62
C PRO A 52 5.23 14.64 7.56
N LYS A 53 5.87 15.74 7.97
CA LYS A 53 6.30 16.81 7.05
C LYS A 53 7.35 16.34 6.03
N ILE A 54 8.14 15.32 6.39
CA ILE A 54 9.13 14.71 5.49
C ILE A 54 8.67 13.36 4.92
N GLY A 55 7.39 13.03 5.05
CA GLY A 55 6.82 11.78 4.55
C GLY A 55 7.22 10.52 5.35
N ARG A 56 7.60 10.68 6.63
CA ARG A 56 8.02 9.58 7.51
C ARG A 56 7.27 9.62 8.84
N PRO A 57 5.93 9.34 8.84
CA PRO A 57 5.12 9.42 10.05
C PRO A 57 5.39 8.25 11.01
N TYR A 58 6.05 7.19 10.57
CA TYR A 58 6.30 5.97 11.32
C TYR A 58 7.47 6.10 12.31
N CYS A 59 7.48 5.22 13.33
CA CYS A 59 8.60 5.02 14.23
C CYS A 59 9.59 4.02 13.63
N SER A 60 10.89 4.29 13.80
CA SER A 60 11.96 3.36 13.37
C SER A 60 12.16 2.16 14.30
N ASN A 61 11.47 2.10 15.42
CA ASN A 61 11.34 0.98 16.37
C ASN A 61 12.63 0.51 17.07
N ILE A 62 13.81 1.00 16.69
CA ILE A 62 15.10 0.55 17.23
C ILE A 62 15.88 1.67 17.95
N CYS A 63 15.63 2.95 17.62
CA CYS A 63 16.46 4.05 18.06
C CYS A 63 16.54 4.20 19.59
N CYS A 64 15.40 4.07 20.29
CA CYS A 64 15.36 4.22 21.74
C CYS A 64 16.21 3.17 22.44
N MET A 65 16.08 1.90 22.06
CA MET A 65 16.87 0.83 22.68
C MET A 65 18.34 0.88 22.32
N ASN A 66 18.67 1.33 21.09
CA ASN A 66 20.06 1.58 20.70
C ASN A 66 20.68 2.65 21.60
N THR A 67 20.01 3.80 21.74
CA THR A 67 20.51 4.88 22.60
C THR A 67 20.61 4.46 24.06
N ILE A 68 19.66 3.71 24.61
CA ILE A 68 19.70 3.18 25.97
C ILE A 68 20.95 2.28 26.14
N LYS A 69 21.22 1.40 25.19
CA LYS A 69 22.43 0.58 25.17
C LYS A 69 23.69 1.46 25.13
N ASP A 70 23.73 2.48 24.28
CA ASP A 70 24.89 3.36 24.14
C ASP A 70 25.17 4.15 25.42
N THR A 71 24.12 4.65 26.09
CA THR A 71 24.29 5.34 27.38
C THR A 71 24.78 4.43 28.48
N LEU A 72 24.37 3.16 28.52
CA LEU A 72 24.88 2.15 29.45
C LEU A 72 26.33 1.78 29.17
N LEU A 73 26.70 1.62 27.89
CA LEU A 73 28.10 1.38 27.50
C LEU A 73 29.02 2.54 27.92
N LEU A 74 28.55 3.80 27.74
CA LEU A 74 29.30 4.97 28.19
C LEU A 74 29.43 5.01 29.72
N ALA A 75 28.36 4.69 30.46
CA ALA A 75 28.41 4.64 31.92
C ALA A 75 29.36 3.56 32.45
N ASP A 76 29.47 2.43 31.74
CA ASP A 76 30.34 1.31 32.12
C ASP A 76 31.83 1.59 31.79
N HIS A 77 32.09 2.07 30.57
CA HIS A 77 33.47 2.32 30.10
C HIS A 77 34.02 3.68 30.48
N TYR A 78 33.13 4.69 30.65
CA TYR A 78 33.47 6.09 30.90
C TYR A 78 32.55 6.70 31.97
N PRO A 79 32.68 6.27 33.27
CA PRO A 79 31.73 6.61 34.34
C PRO A 79 31.63 8.10 34.68
N ASP A 80 32.59 8.91 34.27
CA ASP A 80 32.57 10.39 34.41
C ASP A 80 31.81 11.12 33.28
N THR A 81 31.24 10.39 32.33
CA THR A 81 30.48 10.97 31.23
C THR A 81 29.03 11.26 31.65
N GLN A 82 28.55 12.46 31.34
CA GLN A 82 27.19 12.90 31.60
C GLN A 82 26.33 12.70 30.31
N ASN A 83 25.46 11.75 30.32
CA ASN A 83 24.59 11.42 29.18
C ASN A 83 23.22 12.11 29.34
N SER A 84 22.74 12.79 28.28
CA SER A 84 21.42 13.40 28.18
C SER A 84 20.70 12.91 26.93
N VAL A 85 19.46 12.45 27.10
CA VAL A 85 18.63 11.93 25.99
C VAL A 85 17.44 12.86 25.80
N PHE A 86 17.35 13.48 24.61
CA PHE A 86 16.26 14.36 24.19
C PHE A 86 15.25 13.56 23.39
N TYR A 87 14.01 13.44 23.87
CA TYR A 87 13.04 12.50 23.33
C TYR A 87 11.61 13.01 23.29
N GLN A 88 10.76 12.43 22.43
CA GLN A 88 9.30 12.61 22.45
C GLN A 88 8.64 11.58 23.39
N ASP A 89 8.93 10.29 23.14
CA ASP A 89 8.53 9.13 23.94
C ASP A 89 9.62 8.07 23.87
N ILE A 90 9.92 7.41 24.98
CA ILE A 90 10.79 6.24 24.99
C ILE A 90 9.95 5.00 24.72
N ARG A 91 10.38 4.20 23.75
CA ARG A 91 9.76 2.94 23.36
C ARG A 91 10.66 1.77 23.72
N ALA A 92 10.46 1.26 24.93
CA ALA A 92 11.18 0.12 25.47
C ALA A 92 10.30 -1.14 25.48
N SER A 93 9.57 -1.38 24.39
CA SER A 93 8.66 -2.50 24.23
C SER A 93 9.40 -3.79 23.87
N GLY A 94 9.53 -4.72 24.80
CA GLY A 94 10.18 -5.99 24.58
C GLY A 94 10.59 -6.64 25.90
N LYS A 95 10.95 -7.93 25.87
CA LYS A 95 11.38 -8.65 27.09
C LYS A 95 12.67 -8.02 27.63
N SER A 96 12.64 -7.55 28.88
CA SER A 96 13.75 -6.92 29.61
C SER A 96 14.18 -5.52 29.09
N PHE A 97 13.46 -4.92 28.13
CA PHE A 97 13.81 -3.60 27.60
C PHE A 97 13.45 -2.49 28.59
N GLU A 98 12.33 -2.61 29.32
CA GLU A 98 11.98 -1.68 30.39
C GLU A 98 13.01 -1.73 31.52
N ASP A 99 13.46 -2.91 31.94
CA ASP A 99 14.53 -3.06 32.95
C ASP A 99 15.83 -2.39 32.48
N MET A 100 16.16 -2.53 31.20
CA MET A 100 17.34 -1.87 30.62
C MET A 100 17.20 -0.35 30.63
N PHE A 101 16.00 0.17 30.39
CA PHE A 101 15.72 1.60 30.47
C PHE A 101 15.84 2.13 31.90
N GLN A 102 15.30 1.41 32.89
CA GLN A 102 15.45 1.79 34.30
C GLN A 102 16.92 1.79 34.72
N ARG A 103 17.69 0.76 34.38
CA ARG A 103 19.13 0.70 34.62
C ARG A 103 19.89 1.88 34.04
N SER A 104 19.52 2.34 32.83
CA SER A 104 20.14 3.54 32.23
C SER A 104 19.88 4.80 33.05
N LYS A 105 18.69 4.95 33.63
CA LYS A 105 18.39 6.06 34.57
C LYS A 105 19.21 5.94 35.87
N GLU A 106 19.26 4.76 36.43
CA GLU A 106 20.03 4.48 37.64
C GLU A 106 21.54 4.71 37.44
N ALA A 107 22.04 4.46 36.23
CA ALA A 107 23.42 4.78 35.83
C ALA A 107 23.66 6.29 35.57
N GLY A 108 22.67 7.15 35.84
CA GLY A 108 22.80 8.61 35.77
C GLY A 108 22.45 9.25 34.44
N THR A 109 21.91 8.52 33.44
CA THR A 109 21.45 9.11 32.19
C THR A 109 20.24 10.01 32.44
N ARG A 110 20.31 11.25 31.98
CA ARG A 110 19.22 12.24 32.09
C ARG A 110 18.30 12.14 30.87
N TYR A 111 17.01 11.98 31.13
CA TYR A 111 15.98 11.92 30.08
C TYR A 111 15.15 13.21 30.08
N ILE A 112 15.26 14.01 28.99
CA ILE A 112 14.62 15.31 28.82
C ILE A 112 13.53 15.17 27.75
N ARG A 113 12.27 15.36 28.14
CA ARG A 113 11.14 15.23 27.23
C ARG A 113 10.96 16.47 26.39
N GLY A 114 11.60 16.52 25.25
CA GLY A 114 11.61 17.61 24.29
C GLY A 114 12.59 17.28 23.18
N LEU A 115 12.41 17.87 22.00
CA LEU A 115 13.39 17.82 20.93
C LEU A 115 13.99 19.22 20.75
N PRO A 116 15.30 19.32 20.48
CA PRO A 116 15.94 20.61 20.24
C PRO A 116 15.26 21.35 19.08
N GLY A 117 14.98 22.62 19.28
CA GLY A 117 14.54 23.53 18.23
C GLY A 117 15.71 24.05 17.41
N ASP A 118 16.85 24.24 18.08
CA ASP A 118 18.10 24.73 17.48
C ASP A 118 19.34 24.14 18.13
N ILE A 119 20.44 24.13 17.38
CA ILE A 119 21.79 23.75 17.82
C ILE A 119 22.75 24.77 17.29
N GLU A 120 23.51 25.40 18.21
CA GLU A 120 24.57 26.36 17.94
C GLU A 120 25.92 25.75 18.31
N GLU A 121 26.98 26.07 17.59
CA GLU A 121 28.35 25.67 17.93
C GLU A 121 29.09 26.87 18.48
N ASP A 122 29.76 26.73 19.62
CA ASP A 122 30.72 27.71 20.15
C ASP A 122 31.99 27.66 19.27
N PRO A 123 32.39 28.78 18.63
CA PRO A 123 33.49 28.77 17.69
C PRO A 123 34.87 28.56 18.35
N GLU A 124 35.00 28.81 19.67
CA GLU A 124 36.28 28.66 20.39
C GLU A 124 36.45 27.26 20.93
N THR A 125 35.41 26.72 21.56
CA THR A 125 35.45 25.42 22.25
C THR A 125 34.93 24.26 21.38
N ARG A 126 34.26 24.53 20.26
CA ARG A 126 33.53 23.56 19.44
C ARG A 126 32.44 22.79 20.20
N ASN A 127 32.05 23.29 21.39
CA ASN A 127 30.94 22.76 22.15
C ASN A 127 29.61 23.14 21.48
N LEU A 128 28.63 22.31 21.72
CA LEU A 128 27.30 22.45 21.11
C LEU A 128 26.30 22.93 22.15
N VAL A 129 25.57 23.98 21.84
CA VAL A 129 24.52 24.52 22.70
C VAL A 129 23.18 24.20 22.12
N LEU A 130 22.42 23.34 22.80
CA LEU A 130 21.08 22.93 22.41
C LEU A 130 20.03 23.75 23.14
N THR A 131 19.08 24.32 22.39
CA THR A 131 17.91 24.97 22.96
C THR A 131 16.71 24.04 22.84
N VAL A 132 16.12 23.63 23.97
CA VAL A 132 15.07 22.61 24.08
C VAL A 132 13.92 23.11 24.94
N GLU A 133 12.69 22.99 24.46
CA GLU A 133 11.51 23.10 25.31
C GLU A 133 11.32 21.78 26.05
N ASN A 134 11.53 21.78 27.37
CA ASN A 134 11.22 20.64 28.21
C ASN A 134 9.71 20.59 28.43
N THR A 135 9.02 19.68 27.75
CA THR A 135 7.54 19.57 27.79
C THR A 135 7.01 19.07 29.13
N THR A 136 7.87 18.65 30.06
CA THR A 136 7.47 18.25 31.42
C THR A 136 7.40 19.47 32.36
N SER A 137 8.37 20.36 32.29
CA SER A 137 8.41 21.62 33.08
C SER A 137 7.76 22.80 32.35
N SER A 138 7.57 22.71 31.02
CA SER A 138 7.17 23.80 30.13
C SER A 138 8.17 24.96 30.13
N GLU A 139 9.45 24.65 30.36
CA GLU A 139 10.55 25.62 30.37
C GLU A 139 11.44 25.43 29.16
N LEU A 140 12.02 26.57 28.71
CA LEU A 140 13.06 26.56 27.69
C LEU A 140 14.42 26.37 28.35
N GLU A 141 15.06 25.25 28.09
CA GLU A 141 16.37 24.90 28.65
C GLU A 141 17.48 25.05 27.59
N ARG A 142 18.67 25.48 28.04
CA ARG A 142 19.91 25.47 27.24
C ARG A 142 20.86 24.42 27.81
N HIS A 143 21.33 23.52 26.96
CA HIS A 143 22.26 22.45 27.30
C HIS A 143 23.55 22.62 26.52
N GLU A 144 24.65 22.81 27.22
CA GLU A 144 25.99 22.81 26.65
C GLU A 144 26.56 21.40 26.68
N LEU A 145 26.97 20.90 25.52
CA LEU A 145 27.39 19.52 25.28
C LEU A 145 28.70 19.50 24.47
N ASP A 146 29.56 18.53 24.76
CA ASP A 146 30.80 18.33 24.00
C ASP A 146 30.54 17.60 22.68
N MET A 147 29.49 16.78 22.62
CA MET A 147 29.11 15.99 21.44
C MET A 147 27.62 15.76 21.40
N VAL A 148 27.07 15.68 20.18
CA VAL A 148 25.69 15.33 19.92
C VAL A 148 25.61 14.11 19.00
N VAL A 149 24.83 13.11 19.42
CA VAL A 149 24.56 11.88 18.67
C VAL A 149 23.13 11.91 18.16
N LEU A 150 22.96 11.83 16.86
CA LEU A 150 21.66 11.81 16.21
C LEU A 150 21.16 10.37 16.07
N SER A 151 20.10 10.00 16.80
CA SER A 151 19.44 8.71 16.67
C SER A 151 18.62 8.68 15.39
N VAL A 152 19.28 8.35 14.27
CA VAL A 152 18.74 8.43 12.93
C VAL A 152 17.68 7.37 12.65
N GLY A 153 16.65 7.77 11.91
CA GLY A 153 15.56 6.89 11.51
C GLY A 153 15.92 5.93 10.38
N VAL A 154 15.18 4.82 10.30
CA VAL A 154 15.29 3.82 9.26
C VAL A 154 14.39 4.20 8.09
N VAL A 155 14.86 3.98 6.87
CA VAL A 155 14.10 4.21 5.63
C VAL A 155 14.05 2.95 4.79
N PRO A 156 13.04 2.79 3.92
CA PRO A 156 13.00 1.68 2.97
C PRO A 156 14.23 1.69 2.06
N ALA A 157 14.70 0.49 1.68
CA ALA A 157 15.88 0.32 0.83
C ALA A 157 15.76 1.09 -0.50
N LYS A 158 16.88 1.62 -1.01
CA LYS A 158 16.89 2.43 -2.25
C LYS A 158 16.44 1.65 -3.49
N ASP A 159 16.73 0.35 -3.53
CA ASP A 159 16.40 -0.56 -4.64
C ASP A 159 15.02 -1.23 -4.52
N ARG A 160 14.23 -0.90 -3.48
CA ARG A 160 12.89 -1.47 -3.24
C ARG A 160 11.96 -1.40 -4.45
N ASP A 161 12.03 -0.29 -5.21
CA ASP A 161 11.18 -0.08 -6.38
C ASP A 161 11.51 -1.06 -7.51
N LYS A 162 12.80 -1.36 -7.69
CA LYS A 162 13.28 -2.37 -8.61
C LYS A 162 12.80 -3.76 -8.20
N ILE A 163 12.96 -4.14 -6.94
CA ILE A 163 12.51 -5.43 -6.40
C ILE A 163 10.99 -5.54 -6.48
N ALA A 164 10.25 -4.50 -6.09
CA ALA A 164 8.80 -4.46 -6.21
C ALA A 164 8.32 -4.71 -7.65
N SER A 165 8.98 -4.09 -8.63
CA SER A 165 8.66 -4.27 -10.04
C SER A 165 8.97 -5.68 -10.54
N MET A 166 10.12 -6.25 -10.13
CA MET A 166 10.54 -7.61 -10.54
C MET A 166 9.63 -8.70 -9.99
N LEU A 167 9.19 -8.57 -8.73
CA LEU A 167 8.40 -9.58 -8.03
C LEU A 167 6.91 -9.21 -7.94
N THR A 168 6.51 -8.10 -8.56
CA THR A 168 5.13 -7.61 -8.55
C THR A 168 4.58 -7.45 -7.12
N LEU A 169 5.32 -6.69 -6.29
CA LEU A 169 4.98 -6.45 -4.89
C LEU A 169 4.27 -5.12 -4.68
N SER A 170 3.26 -5.11 -3.82
CA SER A 170 2.65 -3.89 -3.31
C SER A 170 3.56 -3.23 -2.27
N LYS A 171 3.38 -1.91 -2.12
CA LYS A 171 4.07 -1.10 -1.11
C LYS A 171 3.05 -0.32 -0.30
N THR A 172 3.38 -0.10 0.98
CA THR A 172 2.65 0.84 1.84
C THR A 172 2.89 2.29 1.41
N SER A 173 2.12 3.22 1.93
CA SER A 173 2.32 4.65 1.71
C SER A 173 3.72 5.13 2.15
N ASP A 174 4.32 4.46 3.13
CA ASP A 174 5.65 4.75 3.67
C ASP A 174 6.79 4.15 2.83
N GLY A 175 6.44 3.33 1.83
CA GLY A 175 7.37 2.73 0.87
C GLY A 175 7.95 1.37 1.27
N PHE A 176 7.51 0.75 2.36
CA PHE A 176 7.82 -0.63 2.70
C PHE A 176 6.98 -1.61 1.86
N PHE A 177 7.38 -2.87 1.79
CA PHE A 177 6.54 -3.88 1.15
C PHE A 177 5.32 -4.17 2.00
N MET A 178 4.17 -4.37 1.33
CA MET A 178 2.90 -4.60 1.99
C MET A 178 2.61 -6.10 2.04
N GLU A 179 2.31 -6.59 3.22
CA GLU A 179 1.88 -7.97 3.46
C GLU A 179 0.47 -8.23 2.89
N SER A 180 0.16 -9.50 2.64
CA SER A 180 -1.15 -9.91 2.10
C SER A 180 -2.29 -9.62 3.08
N HIS A 181 -2.04 -9.74 4.38
CA HIS A 181 -3.00 -9.38 5.44
C HIS A 181 -2.29 -9.25 6.79
N PRO A 182 -2.40 -8.11 7.49
CA PRO A 182 -1.61 -7.81 8.69
C PRO A 182 -1.82 -8.79 9.86
N LYS A 183 -2.97 -9.45 9.95
CA LYS A 183 -3.28 -10.40 11.02
C LYS A 183 -3.22 -11.86 10.59
N LEU A 184 -3.70 -12.19 9.38
CA LEU A 184 -3.87 -13.57 8.94
C LEU A 184 -2.71 -14.08 8.10
N LYS A 185 -1.99 -13.18 7.43
CA LYS A 185 -0.85 -13.50 6.53
C LYS A 185 0.24 -12.43 6.65
N PRO A 186 0.80 -12.23 7.85
CA PRO A 186 1.71 -11.11 8.14
C PRO A 186 3.09 -11.24 7.51
N VAL A 187 3.43 -12.40 6.97
CA VAL A 187 4.70 -12.66 6.29
C VAL A 187 4.54 -13.01 4.81
N ASP A 188 3.32 -13.21 4.35
CA ASP A 188 3.04 -13.54 2.95
C ASP A 188 2.90 -12.25 2.12
N ALA A 189 3.56 -12.17 0.98
CA ALA A 189 3.25 -11.13 0.00
C ALA A 189 1.88 -11.39 -0.65
N PRO A 190 1.22 -10.36 -1.23
CA PRO A 190 0.07 -10.59 -2.11
C PRO A 190 0.39 -11.50 -3.29
N THR A 191 1.62 -11.46 -3.78
CA THR A 191 2.15 -12.36 -4.81
C THR A 191 2.55 -13.69 -4.18
N ARG A 192 1.95 -14.79 -4.64
CA ARG A 192 2.19 -16.14 -4.11
C ARG A 192 3.66 -16.57 -4.26
N GLY A 193 4.18 -17.27 -3.26
CA GLY A 193 5.54 -17.78 -3.24
C GLY A 193 6.59 -16.74 -2.82
N VAL A 194 6.17 -15.53 -2.48
CA VAL A 194 7.03 -14.48 -1.93
C VAL A 194 6.65 -14.26 -0.47
N TYR A 195 7.65 -14.21 0.39
CA TYR A 195 7.50 -14.04 1.83
C TYR A 195 8.42 -12.95 2.33
N PHE A 196 8.00 -12.22 3.36
CA PHE A 196 8.76 -11.12 3.95
C PHE A 196 9.41 -11.50 5.26
N ALA A 197 10.61 -11.00 5.48
CA ALA A 197 11.31 -11.07 6.75
C ALA A 197 12.16 -9.83 6.98
N GLY A 198 12.11 -9.26 8.20
CA GLY A 198 12.90 -8.12 8.59
C GLY A 198 12.43 -6.78 8.05
N PHE A 199 13.35 -5.85 7.88
CA PHE A 199 13.08 -4.44 7.55
C PHE A 199 12.38 -4.17 6.22
N CYS A 200 12.34 -5.12 5.31
CA CYS A 200 11.71 -4.92 4.00
C CYS A 200 10.20 -4.64 4.11
N GLU A 201 9.56 -5.13 5.16
CA GLU A 201 8.11 -4.98 5.40
C GLU A 201 7.80 -3.81 6.36
N SER A 202 8.57 -3.66 7.44
CA SER A 202 8.47 -2.54 8.38
C SER A 202 9.72 -2.44 9.28
N PRO A 203 9.97 -1.30 9.94
CA PRO A 203 11.01 -1.21 10.95
C PRO A 203 10.76 -2.16 12.13
N LYS A 204 11.75 -2.95 12.49
CA LYS A 204 11.70 -3.93 13.59
C LYS A 204 13.08 -4.23 14.15
N ASP A 205 13.14 -4.78 15.35
CA ASP A 205 14.40 -5.19 15.98
C ASP A 205 14.94 -6.53 15.44
N ILE A 206 16.10 -6.93 15.94
CA ILE A 206 16.75 -8.21 15.53
C ILE A 206 15.89 -9.39 15.93
N LYS A 207 15.31 -9.39 17.14
CA LYS A 207 14.47 -10.48 17.65
C LYS A 207 13.20 -10.63 16.79
N GLU A 208 12.53 -9.52 16.50
CA GLU A 208 11.35 -9.52 15.62
C GLU A 208 11.70 -9.99 14.21
N SER A 209 12.86 -9.58 13.69
CA SER A 209 13.36 -10.02 12.38
C SER A 209 13.62 -11.51 12.32
N VAL A 210 14.24 -12.09 13.37
CA VAL A 210 14.48 -13.55 13.47
C VAL A 210 13.17 -14.32 13.61
N CYS A 211 12.23 -13.85 14.44
CA CYS A 211 10.89 -14.46 14.55
C CYS A 211 10.17 -14.45 13.21
N GLN A 212 10.21 -13.33 12.51
CA GLN A 212 9.57 -13.19 11.19
C GLN A 212 10.25 -14.08 10.13
N ALA A 213 11.58 -14.22 10.18
CA ALA A 213 12.30 -15.13 9.30
C ALA A 213 11.89 -16.60 9.52
N GLY A 214 11.72 -17.00 10.78
CA GLY A 214 11.18 -18.33 11.13
C GLY A 214 9.76 -18.55 10.59
N ALA A 215 8.89 -17.54 10.73
CA ALA A 215 7.54 -17.59 10.18
C ALA A 215 7.53 -17.66 8.64
N ALA A 216 8.34 -16.85 7.97
CA ALA A 216 8.48 -16.86 6.51
C ALA A 216 9.00 -18.20 6.00
N SER A 217 10.01 -18.78 6.67
CA SER A 217 10.55 -20.11 6.36
C SER A 217 9.50 -21.21 6.52
N SER A 218 8.71 -21.17 7.61
CA SER A 218 7.61 -22.12 7.83
C SER A 218 6.54 -22.02 6.75
N ARG A 219 6.18 -20.82 6.34
CA ARG A 219 5.20 -20.59 5.26
C ARG A 219 5.71 -21.08 3.91
N ALA A 220 6.98 -20.82 3.59
CA ALA A 220 7.63 -21.34 2.38
C ALA A 220 7.71 -22.87 2.39
N GLY A 221 8.12 -23.45 3.52
CA GLY A 221 8.19 -24.90 3.72
C GLY A 221 6.83 -25.58 3.57
N ALA A 222 5.76 -24.99 4.09
CA ALA A 222 4.40 -25.53 3.94
C ALA A 222 3.98 -25.61 2.46
N LEU A 223 4.32 -24.58 1.66
CA LEU A 223 4.03 -24.57 0.23
C LEU A 223 4.84 -25.61 -0.53
N LEU A 224 6.15 -25.70 -0.26
CA LEU A 224 7.04 -26.64 -0.92
C LEU A 224 6.74 -28.10 -0.56
N ASN A 225 6.41 -28.36 0.71
CA ASN A 225 6.09 -29.70 1.19
C ASN A 225 4.75 -30.23 0.66
N ALA A 226 3.81 -29.33 0.30
CA ALA A 226 2.56 -29.72 -0.30
C ALA A 226 2.72 -30.33 -1.71
N GLY A 227 3.81 -30.01 -2.42
CA GLY A 227 4.09 -30.48 -3.78
C GLY A 227 3.13 -29.98 -4.86
N GLU A 228 2.04 -29.30 -4.46
CA GLU A 228 1.01 -28.76 -5.35
C GLU A 228 0.51 -27.41 -4.86
N ILE A 229 -0.01 -26.59 -5.77
CA ILE A 229 -0.61 -25.29 -5.46
C ILE A 229 -2.07 -25.30 -5.87
N LYS A 230 -2.97 -25.00 -4.92
CA LYS A 230 -4.37 -24.71 -5.23
C LYS A 230 -4.47 -23.33 -5.88
N ILE A 231 -4.92 -23.29 -7.12
CA ILE A 231 -5.16 -22.04 -7.86
C ILE A 231 -6.62 -21.60 -7.74
N GLU A 232 -6.87 -20.30 -8.00
CA GLU A 232 -8.24 -19.79 -8.10
C GLU A 232 -8.97 -20.45 -9.28
N ALA A 233 -10.22 -20.85 -9.04
CA ALA A 233 -11.07 -21.39 -10.12
C ALA A 233 -11.43 -20.31 -11.16
N ILE A 234 -11.57 -19.06 -10.72
CA ILE A 234 -11.87 -17.88 -11.55
C ILE A 234 -10.57 -17.35 -12.13
N THR A 235 -10.09 -17.91 -13.22
CA THR A 235 -8.91 -17.46 -13.96
C THR A 235 -9.30 -16.86 -15.30
N SER A 236 -8.41 -16.05 -15.84
CA SER A 236 -8.57 -15.45 -17.17
C SER A 236 -8.30 -16.47 -18.28
N VAL A 237 -9.12 -16.45 -19.32
CA VAL A 237 -8.95 -17.26 -20.54
C VAL A 237 -8.91 -16.32 -21.72
N ILE A 238 -7.96 -16.53 -22.64
CA ILE A 238 -7.80 -15.74 -23.85
C ILE A 238 -8.20 -16.58 -25.07
N ASP A 239 -9.15 -16.08 -25.84
CA ASP A 239 -9.52 -16.64 -27.13
C ASP A 239 -8.44 -16.22 -28.18
N PRO A 240 -7.71 -17.17 -28.74
CA PRO A 240 -6.66 -16.87 -29.71
C PRO A 240 -7.18 -16.29 -31.03
N GLU A 241 -8.41 -16.62 -31.44
CA GLU A 241 -9.00 -16.14 -32.68
C GLU A 241 -9.47 -14.68 -32.56
N ALA A 242 -10.00 -14.31 -31.40
CA ALA A 242 -10.43 -12.95 -31.12
C ALA A 242 -9.27 -12.02 -30.69
N CYS A 243 -8.10 -12.57 -30.34
CA CYS A 243 -6.97 -11.82 -29.83
C CYS A 243 -6.30 -10.97 -30.92
N SER A 244 -6.26 -9.63 -30.71
CA SER A 244 -5.61 -8.70 -31.62
C SER A 244 -4.09 -8.53 -31.36
N MET A 245 -3.50 -9.28 -30.44
CA MET A 245 -2.06 -9.24 -30.10
C MET A 245 -1.55 -7.87 -29.62
N CYS A 246 -2.43 -7.02 -29.07
CA CYS A 246 -2.11 -5.62 -28.71
C CYS A 246 -1.34 -5.46 -27.39
N GLY A 247 -1.28 -6.48 -26.52
CA GLY A 247 -0.56 -6.48 -25.24
C GLY A 247 -1.17 -5.65 -24.12
N LEU A 248 -2.36 -5.05 -24.30
CA LEU A 248 -3.00 -4.24 -23.23
C LEU A 248 -3.30 -5.06 -21.99
N CYS A 249 -3.69 -6.34 -22.15
CA CYS A 249 -3.97 -7.26 -21.06
C CYS A 249 -2.74 -7.51 -20.17
N ALA A 250 -1.55 -7.65 -20.78
CA ALA A 250 -0.31 -7.82 -20.04
C ALA A 250 0.07 -6.56 -19.25
N LYS A 251 -0.14 -5.35 -19.86
CA LYS A 251 0.17 -4.07 -19.22
C LYS A 251 -0.70 -3.75 -17.98
N VAL A 252 -1.92 -4.29 -17.93
CA VAL A 252 -2.85 -4.02 -16.81
C VAL A 252 -2.87 -5.14 -15.79
N CYS A 253 -2.16 -6.24 -16.01
CA CYS A 253 -2.10 -7.36 -15.08
C CYS A 253 -1.18 -7.03 -13.91
N PRO A 254 -1.71 -6.85 -12.68
CA PRO A 254 -0.86 -6.50 -11.53
C PRO A 254 0.01 -7.67 -11.06
N TYR A 255 -0.27 -8.90 -11.52
CA TYR A 255 0.48 -10.12 -11.17
C TYR A 255 1.48 -10.57 -12.25
N GLY A 256 1.59 -9.86 -13.37
CA GLY A 256 2.41 -10.33 -14.48
C GLY A 256 1.99 -11.70 -15.03
N ALA A 257 0.72 -12.11 -14.78
CA ALA A 257 0.20 -13.44 -15.12
C ALA A 257 -0.12 -13.61 -16.62
N ILE A 258 0.22 -12.64 -17.46
CA ILE A 258 -0.05 -12.70 -18.91
C ILE A 258 1.26 -12.55 -19.67
N ASN A 259 1.68 -13.62 -20.30
CA ASN A 259 2.80 -13.61 -21.25
C ASN A 259 2.34 -12.98 -22.57
N TRP A 260 3.09 -12.00 -23.03
CA TRP A 260 2.84 -11.36 -24.32
C TRP A 260 4.15 -10.97 -24.99
N LYS A 261 4.27 -11.31 -26.25
CA LYS A 261 5.29 -10.81 -27.13
C LYS A 261 4.65 -10.12 -28.34
N LYS A 262 5.37 -9.20 -28.96
CA LYS A 262 4.87 -8.44 -30.11
C LYS A 262 4.55 -9.41 -31.27
N LYS A 263 3.33 -9.31 -31.83
CA LYS A 263 2.79 -10.17 -32.89
C LYS A 263 2.46 -11.61 -32.47
N GLU A 264 2.50 -11.93 -31.17
CA GLU A 264 2.08 -13.23 -30.64
C GLU A 264 0.75 -13.09 -29.89
N VAL A 265 -0.04 -14.16 -29.88
CA VAL A 265 -1.24 -14.27 -29.04
C VAL A 265 -0.80 -14.29 -27.57
N ALA A 266 -1.44 -13.48 -26.74
CA ALA A 266 -1.16 -13.48 -25.32
C ALA A 266 -1.64 -14.81 -24.68
N THR A 267 -0.88 -15.29 -23.70
CA THR A 267 -1.22 -16.52 -22.94
C THR A 267 -1.27 -16.23 -21.45
N VAL A 268 -2.08 -16.97 -20.71
CA VAL A 268 -2.24 -16.80 -19.26
C VAL A 268 -1.43 -17.85 -18.52
N ILE A 269 -0.66 -17.39 -17.53
CA ILE A 269 -0.02 -18.26 -16.53
C ILE A 269 -1.04 -18.47 -15.42
N GLU A 270 -1.81 -19.59 -15.47
CA GLU A 270 -2.92 -19.83 -14.56
C GLU A 270 -2.51 -19.82 -13.09
N ALA A 271 -1.32 -20.36 -12.76
CA ALA A 271 -0.78 -20.37 -11.40
C ALA A 271 -0.50 -18.96 -10.82
N ALA A 272 -0.22 -17.98 -11.70
CA ALA A 272 0.01 -16.60 -11.31
C ALA A 272 -1.28 -15.76 -11.37
N CYS A 273 -2.33 -16.23 -12.02
CA CYS A 273 -3.57 -15.49 -12.19
C CYS A 273 -4.41 -15.50 -10.90
N ALA A 274 -4.57 -14.33 -10.28
CA ALA A 274 -5.40 -14.18 -9.08
C ALA A 274 -6.89 -13.91 -9.37
N GLY A 275 -7.34 -13.91 -10.62
CA GLY A 275 -8.76 -13.79 -10.96
C GLY A 275 -9.38 -12.39 -10.85
N CYS A 276 -8.59 -11.33 -10.78
CA CYS A 276 -9.12 -9.96 -10.60
C CYS A 276 -9.99 -9.44 -11.77
N GLY A 277 -9.79 -9.96 -12.99
CA GLY A 277 -10.57 -9.63 -14.18
C GLY A 277 -10.25 -8.28 -14.85
N ALA A 278 -9.21 -7.55 -14.41
CA ALA A 278 -8.81 -6.28 -15.02
C ALA A 278 -8.47 -6.40 -16.51
N CYS A 279 -7.85 -7.51 -16.92
CA CYS A 279 -7.51 -7.80 -18.32
C CYS A 279 -8.76 -7.98 -19.19
N GLY A 280 -9.78 -8.72 -18.73
CA GLY A 280 -11.06 -8.89 -19.44
C GLY A 280 -11.77 -7.56 -19.66
N ALA A 281 -11.90 -6.75 -18.59
CA ALA A 281 -12.53 -5.44 -18.66
C ALA A 281 -11.76 -4.42 -19.53
N THR A 282 -10.48 -4.67 -19.82
CA THR A 282 -9.64 -3.80 -20.65
C THR A 282 -9.60 -4.28 -22.11
N CYS A 283 -9.98 -5.53 -22.38
CA CYS A 283 -9.95 -6.09 -23.71
C CYS A 283 -11.08 -5.54 -24.58
N THR A 284 -10.77 -4.60 -25.48
CA THR A 284 -11.74 -3.98 -26.40
C THR A 284 -12.19 -4.92 -27.53
N PHE A 285 -11.52 -6.06 -27.70
CA PHE A 285 -11.85 -7.07 -28.71
C PHE A 285 -12.73 -8.20 -28.18
N GLY A 286 -13.00 -8.23 -26.86
CA GLY A 286 -13.77 -9.30 -26.24
C GLY A 286 -13.06 -10.65 -26.20
N ALA A 287 -11.75 -10.68 -26.44
CA ALA A 287 -10.96 -11.89 -26.49
C ALA A 287 -10.65 -12.51 -25.12
N ILE A 288 -11.02 -11.87 -24.03
CA ILE A 288 -10.68 -12.33 -22.68
C ILE A 288 -11.95 -12.50 -21.86
N THR A 289 -12.14 -13.70 -21.35
CA THR A 289 -13.21 -14.00 -20.38
C THR A 289 -12.63 -14.53 -19.07
N MET A 290 -13.45 -14.56 -18.02
CA MET A 290 -13.09 -15.16 -16.74
C MET A 290 -13.85 -16.49 -16.60
N ARG A 291 -13.14 -17.60 -16.30
CA ARG A 291 -13.79 -18.88 -15.99
C ARG A 291 -14.77 -18.70 -14.85
N HIS A 292 -15.94 -19.32 -14.96
CA HIS A 292 -17.02 -19.29 -13.97
C HIS A 292 -17.55 -17.89 -13.61
N PHE A 293 -17.06 -16.82 -14.29
CA PHE A 293 -17.47 -15.45 -14.03
C PHE A 293 -17.37 -14.61 -15.31
N THR A 294 -18.10 -15.07 -16.35
CA THR A 294 -18.02 -14.52 -17.70
C THR A 294 -18.74 -13.17 -17.83
N ASP A 295 -18.42 -12.42 -18.90
CA ASP A 295 -19.13 -11.18 -19.22
C ASP A 295 -20.63 -11.45 -19.46
N ASP A 296 -20.98 -12.53 -20.15
CA ASP A 296 -22.37 -12.90 -20.43
C ASP A 296 -23.16 -13.18 -19.14
N GLN A 297 -22.55 -13.85 -18.15
CA GLN A 297 -23.16 -14.07 -16.84
C GLN A 297 -23.43 -12.75 -16.11
N LEU A 298 -22.50 -11.80 -16.15
CA LEU A 298 -22.68 -10.49 -15.53
C LEU A 298 -23.73 -9.65 -16.26
N ILE A 299 -23.71 -9.63 -17.59
CA ILE A 299 -24.72 -8.95 -18.41
C ILE A 299 -26.10 -9.53 -18.16
N ALA A 300 -26.24 -10.87 -18.07
CA ALA A 300 -27.50 -11.52 -17.74
C ALA A 300 -28.02 -11.10 -16.35
N GLN A 301 -27.16 -11.00 -15.35
CA GLN A 301 -27.52 -10.50 -14.02
C GLN A 301 -27.99 -9.04 -14.08
N ILE A 302 -27.29 -8.15 -14.81
CA ILE A 302 -27.68 -6.76 -15.00
C ILE A 302 -29.11 -6.68 -15.57
N ARG A 303 -29.36 -7.42 -16.66
CA ARG A 303 -30.67 -7.47 -17.34
C ARG A 303 -31.77 -8.00 -16.42
N ALA A 304 -31.51 -9.08 -15.70
CA ALA A 304 -32.48 -9.66 -14.77
C ALA A 304 -32.81 -8.72 -13.61
N ILE A 305 -31.81 -8.07 -13.02
CA ILE A 305 -32.03 -7.10 -11.93
C ILE A 305 -32.87 -5.90 -12.40
N LEU A 306 -32.66 -5.44 -13.62
CA LEU A 306 -33.28 -4.23 -14.16
C LEU A 306 -34.48 -4.51 -15.07
N ALA A 307 -34.96 -5.77 -15.15
CA ALA A 307 -36.12 -6.14 -15.96
C ALA A 307 -37.39 -5.46 -15.47
N ASP A 308 -37.62 -5.45 -14.15
CA ASP A 308 -38.82 -4.91 -13.53
C ASP A 308 -38.49 -3.61 -12.80
N ASN A 309 -39.27 -2.57 -13.02
CA ASN A 309 -39.18 -1.28 -12.32
C ASN A 309 -37.76 -0.76 -12.12
N PRO A 310 -36.91 -0.66 -13.16
CA PRO A 310 -35.53 -0.23 -13.01
C PRO A 310 -35.38 1.17 -12.38
N GLN A 311 -36.36 2.05 -12.59
CA GLN A 311 -36.41 3.40 -12.04
C GLN A 311 -36.48 3.45 -10.51
N GLU A 312 -36.93 2.37 -9.87
CA GLU A 312 -37.01 2.27 -8.41
C GLU A 312 -35.76 1.68 -7.78
N LYS A 313 -34.75 1.33 -8.57
CA LYS A 313 -33.57 0.59 -8.09
C LYS A 313 -32.30 1.45 -8.11
N VAL A 314 -31.55 1.39 -7.05
CA VAL A 314 -30.13 1.79 -7.01
C VAL A 314 -29.32 0.59 -7.44
N PHE A 315 -28.67 0.67 -8.59
CA PHE A 315 -27.90 -0.44 -9.15
C PHE A 315 -26.40 -0.23 -8.88
N GLY A 316 -25.66 -1.30 -8.53
CA GLY A 316 -24.23 -1.18 -8.27
C GLY A 316 -23.43 -2.45 -8.47
N PHE A 317 -22.12 -2.27 -8.59
CA PHE A 317 -21.10 -3.31 -8.55
C PHE A 317 -20.29 -3.15 -7.28
N ALA A 318 -20.13 -4.21 -6.49
CA ALA A 318 -19.34 -4.20 -5.27
C ALA A 318 -18.21 -5.23 -5.35
N CYS A 319 -17.00 -4.77 -5.04
CA CYS A 319 -15.83 -5.63 -4.92
C CYS A 319 -16.03 -6.64 -3.78
N ASN A 320 -15.81 -7.93 -4.07
CA ASN A 320 -15.98 -9.05 -3.14
C ASN A 320 -15.24 -8.83 -1.80
N TRP A 321 -14.02 -8.34 -1.87
CA TRP A 321 -13.11 -8.28 -0.73
C TRP A 321 -13.35 -7.11 0.21
N CYS A 322 -13.84 -6.00 -0.31
CA CYS A 322 -14.01 -4.77 0.45
C CYS A 322 -15.46 -4.30 0.48
N SER A 323 -15.96 -3.69 -0.59
CA SER A 323 -17.26 -3.02 -0.54
C SER A 323 -18.45 -3.97 -0.37
N TYR A 324 -18.39 -5.21 -0.88
CA TYR A 324 -19.41 -6.22 -0.62
C TYR A 324 -19.38 -6.66 0.85
N ALA A 325 -18.18 -6.95 1.38
CA ALA A 325 -17.99 -7.28 2.78
C ALA A 325 -18.35 -6.09 3.71
N GLY A 326 -18.16 -4.84 3.26
CA GLY A 326 -18.66 -3.65 3.96
C GLY A 326 -20.20 -3.61 4.04
N GLY A 327 -20.88 -4.11 3.00
CA GLY A 327 -22.32 -4.33 3.01
C GLY A 327 -22.74 -5.41 4.04
N ASP A 328 -22.01 -6.52 4.09
CA ASP A 328 -22.23 -7.58 5.11
C ASP A 328 -22.01 -7.05 6.52
N MET A 329 -20.95 -6.24 6.72
CA MET A 329 -20.69 -5.57 8.01
C MET A 329 -21.82 -4.63 8.41
N ALA A 330 -22.39 -3.88 7.46
CA ALA A 330 -23.57 -3.04 7.72
C ALA A 330 -24.76 -3.88 8.17
N GLY A 331 -24.99 -5.04 7.55
CA GLY A 331 -26.03 -5.99 7.94
C GLY A 331 -25.82 -6.57 9.36
N ILE A 332 -24.61 -7.06 9.63
CA ILE A 332 -24.23 -7.60 10.98
C ILE A 332 -24.41 -6.53 12.04
N SER A 333 -24.02 -5.30 11.76
CA SER A 333 -24.16 -4.15 12.64
C SER A 333 -25.58 -3.57 12.70
N ARG A 334 -26.54 -4.18 11.99
CA ARG A 334 -27.96 -3.74 11.90
C ARG A 334 -28.13 -2.28 11.47
N ILE A 335 -27.21 -1.76 10.64
CA ILE A 335 -27.27 -0.42 10.11
C ILE A 335 -28.28 -0.40 8.96
N ARG A 336 -29.30 0.47 9.07
CA ARG A 336 -30.35 0.56 8.05
C ARG A 336 -29.92 1.45 6.88
N TYR A 337 -30.18 0.97 5.67
CA TYR A 337 -30.05 1.71 4.40
C TYR A 337 -31.22 1.34 3.47
N PRO A 338 -31.48 2.09 2.37
CA PRO A 338 -32.61 1.88 1.50
C PRO A 338 -32.68 0.46 0.91
N SER A 339 -33.88 -0.10 0.86
CA SER A 339 -34.13 -1.45 0.29
C SER A 339 -34.12 -1.49 -1.24
N THR A 340 -34.05 -0.34 -1.90
CA THR A 340 -33.95 -0.17 -3.37
C THR A 340 -32.62 -0.64 -3.94
N ASN A 341 -31.64 -0.84 -3.09
CA ASN A 341 -30.29 -1.24 -3.45
C ASN A 341 -30.22 -2.65 -4.06
N ARG A 342 -29.56 -2.77 -5.21
CA ARG A 342 -29.28 -4.04 -5.92
C ARG A 342 -27.84 -4.05 -6.37
N VAL A 343 -27.06 -4.99 -5.82
CA VAL A 343 -25.61 -5.05 -6.03
C VAL A 343 -25.20 -6.35 -6.67
N ILE A 344 -24.40 -6.28 -7.72
CA ILE A 344 -23.69 -7.43 -8.28
C ILE A 344 -22.30 -7.50 -7.62
N ARG A 345 -21.99 -8.64 -7.02
CA ARG A 345 -20.67 -8.95 -6.49
C ARG A 345 -19.69 -9.20 -7.64
N THR A 346 -18.57 -8.50 -7.66
CA THR A 346 -17.46 -8.72 -8.60
C THR A 346 -16.17 -9.04 -7.83
N MET A 347 -15.27 -9.85 -8.39
CA MET A 347 -14.03 -10.20 -7.70
C MET A 347 -13.21 -8.94 -7.36
N CYS A 348 -13.11 -8.01 -8.30
CA CYS A 348 -12.49 -6.69 -8.12
C CYS A 348 -13.35 -5.63 -8.81
N SER A 349 -13.30 -4.39 -8.37
CA SER A 349 -13.88 -3.26 -9.11
C SER A 349 -13.29 -3.13 -10.53
N ALA A 350 -12.04 -3.57 -10.71
CA ALA A 350 -11.38 -3.60 -12.02
C ALA A 350 -11.99 -4.59 -13.02
N ARG A 351 -12.84 -5.53 -12.57
CA ARG A 351 -13.62 -6.44 -13.42
C ARG A 351 -14.76 -5.73 -14.15
N VAL A 352 -15.26 -4.63 -13.59
CA VAL A 352 -16.38 -3.88 -14.16
C VAL A 352 -15.92 -3.22 -15.47
N SER A 353 -16.40 -3.72 -16.60
CA SER A 353 -16.07 -3.18 -17.91
C SER A 353 -16.92 -1.95 -18.24
N GLU A 354 -16.49 -1.20 -19.24
CA GLU A 354 -17.29 -0.09 -19.79
C GLU A 354 -18.68 -0.58 -20.26
N GLU A 355 -18.71 -1.73 -20.94
CA GLU A 355 -19.95 -2.31 -21.47
C GLU A 355 -20.96 -2.66 -20.37
N MET A 356 -20.51 -3.19 -19.24
CA MET A 356 -21.37 -3.51 -18.09
C MET A 356 -22.08 -2.27 -17.52
N VAL A 357 -21.33 -1.16 -17.39
CA VAL A 357 -21.90 0.10 -16.91
C VAL A 357 -22.91 0.67 -17.92
N LEU A 358 -22.56 0.65 -19.20
CA LEU A 358 -23.44 1.15 -20.26
C LEU A 358 -24.69 0.28 -20.39
N GLU A 359 -24.57 -1.04 -20.23
CA GLU A 359 -25.72 -1.95 -20.25
C GLU A 359 -26.69 -1.67 -19.10
N ALA A 360 -26.19 -1.36 -17.91
CA ALA A 360 -27.06 -0.97 -16.79
C ALA A 360 -27.92 0.28 -17.14
N PHE A 361 -27.31 1.31 -17.75
CA PHE A 361 -28.04 2.48 -18.21
C PHE A 361 -29.03 2.14 -19.35
N ARG A 362 -28.66 1.28 -20.28
CA ARG A 362 -29.56 0.80 -21.37
C ARG A 362 -30.74 0.03 -20.83
N CYS A 363 -30.56 -0.73 -19.75
CA CYS A 363 -31.62 -1.41 -19.03
C CYS A 363 -32.49 -0.44 -18.19
N GLY A 364 -32.13 0.81 -18.11
CA GLY A 364 -32.91 1.86 -17.44
C GLY A 364 -32.51 2.15 -16.00
N ALA A 365 -31.32 1.76 -15.56
CA ALA A 365 -30.85 2.16 -14.25
C ALA A 365 -30.78 3.69 -14.14
N PRO A 366 -31.44 4.31 -13.16
CA PRO A 366 -31.34 5.75 -12.95
C PRO A 366 -29.92 6.15 -12.50
N VAL A 367 -29.29 5.34 -11.66
CA VAL A 367 -27.95 5.54 -11.12
C VAL A 367 -27.17 4.23 -11.09
N VAL A 368 -25.86 4.32 -11.25
CA VAL A 368 -24.94 3.15 -11.19
C VAL A 368 -23.81 3.47 -10.22
N LEU A 369 -23.56 2.56 -9.28
CA LEU A 369 -22.42 2.62 -8.38
C LEU A 369 -21.36 1.59 -8.81
N VAL A 370 -20.10 2.01 -8.84
CA VAL A 370 -18.94 1.11 -8.86
C VAL A 370 -18.19 1.30 -7.56
N SER A 371 -18.03 0.24 -6.77
CA SER A 371 -17.35 0.33 -5.49
C SER A 371 -16.28 -0.73 -5.31
N GLY A 372 -15.22 -0.37 -4.57
CA GLY A 372 -14.05 -1.22 -4.38
C GLY A 372 -13.24 -0.90 -3.14
N CYS A 373 -12.08 -1.53 -3.03
CA CYS A 373 -11.10 -1.28 -1.98
C CYS A 373 -10.56 0.15 -2.06
N HIS A 374 -10.15 0.73 -0.93
CA HIS A 374 -9.39 1.98 -0.92
C HIS A 374 -8.20 1.92 -1.86
N TYR A 375 -7.80 3.07 -2.38
CA TYR A 375 -6.84 3.13 -3.49
C TYR A 375 -5.48 2.50 -3.17
N ALA A 376 -5.02 2.61 -1.92
CA ALA A 376 -3.77 2.03 -1.44
C ALA A 376 -3.89 0.58 -0.96
N ASP A 377 -5.12 0.08 -0.69
CA ASP A 377 -5.37 -1.20 -0.01
C ASP A 377 -6.05 -2.23 -0.92
N CYS A 378 -5.79 -2.18 -2.22
CA CYS A 378 -6.42 -3.10 -3.16
C CYS A 378 -5.98 -4.54 -2.90
N HIS A 379 -6.92 -5.45 -2.65
CA HIS A 379 -6.65 -6.89 -2.49
C HIS A 379 -5.86 -7.50 -3.67
N TYR A 380 -6.05 -6.94 -4.85
CA TYR A 380 -5.34 -7.33 -6.08
C TYR A 380 -4.23 -6.34 -6.43
N ILE A 381 -3.38 -6.02 -5.46
CA ILE A 381 -2.22 -5.13 -5.57
C ILE A 381 -2.66 -3.69 -5.91
N ASP A 382 -2.88 -3.40 -7.19
CA ASP A 382 -3.27 -2.07 -7.68
C ASP A 382 -4.32 -2.11 -8.79
N ALA A 383 -5.04 -3.24 -8.92
CA ALA A 383 -6.03 -3.43 -9.99
C ALA A 383 -7.11 -2.32 -10.00
N ASN A 384 -7.47 -1.75 -8.83
CA ASN A 384 -8.42 -0.67 -8.70
C ASN A 384 -7.98 0.64 -9.42
N ARG A 385 -6.69 0.83 -9.70
CA ARG A 385 -6.21 1.93 -10.56
C ARG A 385 -6.81 1.88 -11.97
N GLN A 386 -7.07 0.68 -12.48
CA GLN A 386 -7.75 0.51 -13.79
C GLN A 386 -9.22 0.91 -13.71
N THR A 387 -9.85 0.72 -12.56
CA THR A 387 -11.22 1.20 -12.30
C THR A 387 -11.30 2.71 -12.43
N VAL A 388 -10.41 3.45 -11.75
CA VAL A 388 -10.36 4.93 -11.83
C VAL A 388 -10.26 5.40 -13.27
N LYS A 389 -9.25 4.89 -14.01
CA LYS A 389 -9.01 5.27 -15.41
C LYS A 389 -10.23 5.00 -16.29
N ARG A 390 -10.95 3.92 -16.03
CA ARG A 390 -12.13 3.52 -16.81
C ARG A 390 -13.34 4.37 -16.47
N VAL A 391 -13.59 4.62 -15.19
CA VAL A 391 -14.70 5.46 -14.76
C VAL A 391 -14.53 6.90 -15.22
N GLN A 392 -13.32 7.47 -15.17
CA GLN A 392 -13.03 8.79 -15.73
C GLN A 392 -13.35 8.88 -17.22
N LYS A 393 -13.02 7.86 -18.00
CA LYS A 393 -13.38 7.77 -19.42
C LYS A 393 -14.89 7.67 -19.61
N LEU A 394 -15.56 6.93 -18.72
CA LEU A 394 -17.01 6.77 -18.75
C LEU A 394 -17.74 8.08 -18.44
N TRP A 395 -17.30 8.86 -17.46
CA TRP A 395 -17.87 10.19 -17.18
C TRP A 395 -17.84 11.08 -18.42
N ASN A 396 -16.68 11.19 -19.08
CA ASN A 396 -16.56 11.95 -20.33
C ASN A 396 -17.44 11.40 -21.47
N LYS A 397 -17.67 10.09 -21.49
CA LYS A 397 -18.53 9.44 -22.50
C LYS A 397 -19.99 9.70 -22.24
N LEU A 398 -20.43 9.65 -20.97
CA LEU A 398 -21.79 9.96 -20.54
C LEU A 398 -22.12 11.42 -20.82
N GLU A 399 -21.24 12.35 -20.49
CA GLU A 399 -21.39 13.77 -20.76
C GLU A 399 -21.57 14.05 -22.26
N LYS A 400 -20.73 13.46 -23.12
CA LYS A 400 -20.85 13.57 -24.59
C LYS A 400 -22.14 12.96 -25.14
N ALA A 401 -22.75 12.05 -24.41
CA ALA A 401 -24.05 11.46 -24.76
C ALA A 401 -25.24 12.22 -24.16
N GLY A 402 -25.00 13.34 -23.48
CA GLY A 402 -26.06 14.12 -22.79
C GLY A 402 -26.62 13.42 -21.56
N VAL A 403 -25.87 12.47 -20.98
CA VAL A 403 -26.24 11.78 -19.74
C VAL A 403 -25.41 12.37 -18.61
N ARG A 404 -26.05 12.83 -17.54
CA ARG A 404 -25.36 13.43 -16.39
C ARG A 404 -24.31 12.46 -15.80
N PRO A 405 -23.01 12.83 -15.76
CA PRO A 405 -21.93 11.97 -15.26
C PRO A 405 -22.14 11.56 -13.79
N GLU A 406 -22.80 12.40 -12.98
CA GLU A 406 -23.07 12.15 -11.55
C GLU A 406 -23.95 10.90 -11.34
N ARG A 407 -24.66 10.44 -12.35
CA ARG A 407 -25.45 9.20 -12.31
C ARG A 407 -24.55 7.95 -12.22
N LEU A 408 -23.25 8.07 -12.53
CA LEU A 408 -22.24 7.06 -12.31
C LEU A 408 -21.34 7.47 -11.15
N GLN A 409 -21.40 6.77 -10.02
CA GLN A 409 -20.59 7.03 -8.84
C GLN A 409 -19.48 5.98 -8.69
N LEU A 410 -18.32 6.43 -8.18
CA LEU A 410 -17.18 5.59 -7.83
C LEU A 410 -16.85 5.81 -6.36
N GLU A 411 -16.95 4.74 -5.56
CA GLU A 411 -16.73 4.83 -4.12
C GLU A 411 -15.77 3.76 -3.62
N TRP A 412 -14.93 4.14 -2.67
CA TRP A 412 -14.00 3.25 -2.00
C TRP A 412 -14.51 2.94 -0.59
N ILE A 413 -14.77 1.66 -0.34
CA ILE A 413 -15.37 1.19 0.92
C ILE A 413 -14.59 -0.05 1.36
N SER A 414 -14.01 -0.03 2.58
CA SER A 414 -13.34 -1.20 3.14
C SER A 414 -14.34 -2.17 3.77
N ALA A 415 -13.89 -3.39 4.03
CA ALA A 415 -14.70 -4.43 4.68
C ALA A 415 -15.21 -4.02 6.08
N ALA A 416 -14.45 -3.17 6.79
CA ALA A 416 -14.81 -2.68 8.12
C ALA A 416 -15.73 -1.44 8.11
N GLU A 417 -15.97 -0.82 6.93
CA GLU A 417 -16.70 0.44 6.81
C GLU A 417 -18.19 0.25 6.52
N GLY A 418 -18.91 -0.59 7.31
CA GLY A 418 -20.35 -0.78 7.15
C GLY A 418 -21.17 0.52 7.26
N GLN A 419 -20.75 1.45 8.12
CA GLN A 419 -21.39 2.77 8.22
C GLN A 419 -21.23 3.58 6.92
N LYS A 420 -20.04 3.57 6.32
CA LYS A 420 -19.78 4.24 5.04
C LYS A 420 -20.60 3.60 3.91
N PHE A 421 -20.68 2.26 3.87
CA PHE A 421 -21.53 1.57 2.90
C PHE A 421 -22.97 2.06 2.99
N ALA A 422 -23.56 2.08 4.19
CA ALA A 422 -24.94 2.55 4.39
C ALA A 422 -25.12 4.03 4.02
N LYS A 423 -24.12 4.89 4.33
CA LYS A 423 -24.12 6.30 3.93
C LYS A 423 -24.12 6.45 2.41
N VAL A 424 -23.27 5.74 1.72
CA VAL A 424 -23.21 5.75 0.24
C VAL A 424 -24.51 5.28 -0.37
N MET A 425 -25.13 4.22 0.17
CA MET A 425 -26.45 3.76 -0.33
C MET A 425 -27.54 4.80 -0.15
N LYS A 426 -27.54 5.58 0.94
CA LYS A 426 -28.47 6.71 1.15
C LYS A 426 -28.22 7.81 0.12
N GLN A 427 -26.97 8.18 -0.13
CA GLN A 427 -26.61 9.18 -1.13
C GLN A 427 -27.02 8.76 -2.55
N MET A 428 -26.83 7.47 -2.86
CA MET A 428 -27.27 6.91 -4.15
C MET A 428 -28.79 6.95 -4.30
N GLU A 429 -29.56 6.71 -3.23
CA GLU A 429 -31.02 6.82 -3.21
C GLU A 429 -31.49 8.25 -3.42
N GLU A 430 -30.84 9.21 -2.75
CA GLU A 430 -31.14 10.64 -2.94
C GLU A 430 -30.86 11.07 -4.40
N LEU A 431 -29.79 10.57 -4.98
CA LEU A 431 -29.46 10.83 -6.38
C LEU A 431 -30.49 10.17 -7.32
N ARG A 432 -30.88 8.91 -7.05
CA ARG A 432 -31.92 8.20 -7.79
C ARG A 432 -33.23 8.99 -7.85
N ALA A 433 -33.67 9.50 -6.70
CA ALA A 433 -34.92 10.27 -6.58
C ALA A 433 -34.93 11.58 -7.40
N LYS A 434 -33.77 12.11 -7.77
CA LYS A 434 -33.61 13.31 -8.60
C LYS A 434 -33.53 13.00 -10.09
N VAL A 435 -33.51 11.72 -10.51
CA VAL A 435 -33.47 11.36 -11.92
C VAL A 435 -34.85 11.24 -12.48
N THR A 436 -35.14 11.98 -13.55
CA THR A 436 -36.46 11.97 -14.18
C THR A 436 -36.65 10.80 -15.14
N PRO A 437 -37.91 10.39 -15.43
CA PRO A 437 -38.20 9.38 -16.44
C PRO A 437 -37.62 9.73 -17.82
N ASP A 438 -37.65 10.99 -18.20
CA ASP A 438 -37.11 11.48 -19.48
C ASP A 438 -35.59 11.30 -19.56
N GLU A 439 -34.86 11.55 -18.46
CA GLU A 439 -33.42 11.28 -18.39
C GLU A 439 -33.09 9.81 -18.52
N ILE A 440 -33.95 8.93 -17.98
CA ILE A 440 -33.77 7.47 -18.12
C ILE A 440 -34.01 7.06 -19.58
N ALA A 441 -35.08 7.55 -20.19
CA ALA A 441 -35.41 7.26 -21.58
C ALA A 441 -34.33 7.79 -22.54
N HIS A 442 -33.83 9.00 -22.31
CA HIS A 442 -32.71 9.58 -23.06
C HIS A 442 -31.45 8.71 -22.96
N ALA A 443 -31.08 8.28 -21.76
CA ALA A 443 -29.87 7.47 -21.55
C ALA A 443 -30.00 6.10 -22.27
N ARG A 444 -31.17 5.47 -22.25
CA ARG A 444 -31.46 4.23 -22.99
C ARG A 444 -31.20 4.41 -24.49
N GLU A 445 -31.65 5.50 -25.08
CA GLU A 445 -31.50 5.78 -26.51
C GLU A 445 -30.07 6.18 -26.88
N ALA A 446 -29.50 7.17 -26.17
CA ALA A 446 -28.21 7.75 -26.46
C ALA A 446 -27.03 6.74 -26.30
N LEU A 447 -27.20 5.76 -25.42
CA LEU A 447 -26.15 4.75 -25.13
C LEU A 447 -26.37 3.43 -25.90
N LYS A 448 -27.27 3.36 -26.87
CA LYS A 448 -27.44 2.18 -27.75
C LYS A 448 -26.10 1.79 -28.39
N PRO A 449 -25.80 0.49 -28.50
CA PRO A 449 -24.57 0.03 -29.14
C PRO A 449 -24.56 0.47 -30.60
N LYS A 450 -23.54 1.22 -31.00
CA LYS A 450 -23.29 1.49 -32.42
C LYS A 450 -22.93 0.16 -33.12
N PRO A 451 -23.45 -0.13 -34.33
CA PRO A 451 -23.13 -1.35 -35.04
C PRO A 451 -21.60 -1.44 -35.20
N LYS A 452 -21.01 -2.51 -34.67
CA LYS A 452 -19.57 -2.77 -34.83
C LYS A 452 -19.32 -2.96 -36.34
N LYS A 453 -18.51 -2.11 -36.95
CA LYS A 453 -18.00 -2.35 -38.31
C LYS A 453 -17.30 -3.71 -38.27
N LYS A 454 -17.86 -4.71 -38.97
CA LYS A 454 -17.22 -6.03 -39.13
C LYS A 454 -15.83 -5.79 -39.73
N ARG A 455 -14.77 -6.01 -38.94
CA ARG A 455 -13.43 -6.09 -39.51
C ARG A 455 -13.38 -7.37 -40.34
N VAL A 456 -13.18 -7.20 -41.65
CA VAL A 456 -12.81 -8.29 -42.53
C VAL A 456 -11.47 -8.84 -42.02
N PRO A 457 -11.36 -10.13 -41.69
CA PRO A 457 -10.09 -10.71 -41.32
C PRO A 457 -9.07 -10.47 -42.45
N LYS A 458 -7.93 -9.86 -42.15
CA LYS A 458 -6.82 -9.89 -43.13
C LYS A 458 -6.44 -11.36 -43.34
N ALA A 459 -6.59 -11.85 -44.58
CA ALA A 459 -6.21 -13.20 -44.94
C ALA A 459 -4.80 -13.50 -44.43
N LYS A 460 -4.66 -14.62 -43.69
CA LYS A 460 -3.34 -15.14 -43.28
C LYS A 460 -2.54 -15.42 -44.54
N ALA A 461 -1.37 -14.80 -44.68
CA ALA A 461 -0.39 -15.23 -45.69
C ALA A 461 -0.08 -16.71 -45.42
N ALA A 462 -0.23 -17.53 -46.45
CA ALA A 462 0.08 -18.96 -46.39
C ALA A 462 1.56 -19.14 -46.03
N PRO A 463 1.93 -20.15 -45.23
CA PRO A 463 3.32 -20.45 -44.96
C PRO A 463 4.01 -20.81 -46.24
N THR A 464 5.05 -20.09 -46.63
CA THR A 464 5.99 -20.46 -47.68
C THR A 464 6.61 -21.80 -47.30
N GLN A 465 6.35 -22.82 -48.10
CA GLN A 465 7.06 -24.10 -48.02
C GLN A 465 8.51 -23.81 -48.41
N GLU A 466 9.44 -23.92 -47.47
CA GLU A 466 10.85 -24.05 -47.79
C GLU A 466 11.04 -25.41 -48.47
N ALA A 467 11.45 -25.33 -49.72
CA ALA A 467 11.90 -26.48 -50.48
C ALA A 467 13.25 -26.95 -49.92
N THR A 468 13.26 -28.17 -49.41
CA THR A 468 14.50 -28.92 -49.15
C THR A 468 15.19 -29.24 -50.47
N ALA A 469 16.43 -28.79 -50.60
CA ALA A 469 17.44 -29.36 -51.46
C ALA A 469 18.70 -29.64 -50.64
#